data_cf73a38c00c5ae994b1218f068344f57
#
_entry.id   cf73a38c00c5ae994b1218f068344f57
#
_cell.length_a   1.000
_cell.length_b   1.000
_cell.length_c   1.000
_cell.angle_alpha   90.00
_cell.angle_beta   90.00
_cell.angle_gamma   90.00
#
_symmetry.space_group_name_H-M   'P 1'
#
loop_
_entity.id
_entity.type
_entity.pdbx_description
1 polymer ?
#
loop_
_entity_poly.entity_id
_entity_poly.type
_entity_poly.pdbx_seq_one_letter_code
_entity_poly.pdbx_strand_id
1 'polypeptide(L)'
;MTDHYEEAANNFLELSSQQRLHIIFRLLEKKSKVTSMAKDLGATVQEVHRNFARLEDGGFITKDMDGYYSLTTYGKTICSQMPSIIFLSQNRKYFEDHNFGNIPSKFIMRIGQLANSTHIKSVVKILEQWKSIYKNADKYIYEILTEIPLDIIEPKVKRIEKGVKFNYILSESAIIPKGRKKLLQKLNYDKLIEKGLVERKMQKNVQVLVVLNEKEACVSFPNIEGEPEMTEMFYSTDPMFHEWCLDYFRYTWYESEIFQENKLRE
;
A
#
# COMPACT_ATOMS: atom_id res chain seq x y z
N MET A 1 -2.08 -3.35 40.21
CA MET A 1 -2.24 -3.31 38.74
C MET A 1 -1.06 -2.50 38.24
N THR A 2 -0.05 -3.16 37.70
CA THR A 2 1.03 -2.48 36.99
C THR A 2 0.38 -1.76 35.81
N ASP A 3 0.58 -0.46 35.72
CA ASP A 3 -0.05 0.32 34.68
C ASP A 3 0.60 -0.04 33.34
N HIS A 4 -0.09 -0.88 32.54
CA HIS A 4 0.37 -1.30 31.22
C HIS A 4 0.68 -0.11 30.30
N TYR A 5 0.08 1.05 30.57
CA TYR A 5 0.35 2.27 29.82
C TYR A 5 1.68 2.91 30.22
N GLU A 6 2.13 2.77 31.48
CA GLU A 6 3.42 3.31 31.94
C GLU A 6 4.58 2.60 31.22
N GLU A 7 4.55 1.28 31.13
CA GLU A 7 5.55 0.50 30.41
C GLU A 7 5.56 0.83 28.91
N ALA A 8 4.38 0.91 28.30
CA ALA A 8 4.26 1.32 26.89
C ALA A 8 4.76 2.75 26.66
N ALA A 9 4.44 3.68 27.57
CA ALA A 9 4.91 5.08 27.49
C ALA A 9 6.43 5.17 27.56
N ASN A 10 7.08 4.40 28.44
CA ASN A 10 8.53 4.32 28.53
C ASN A 10 9.15 3.81 27.23
N ASN A 11 8.57 2.79 26.60
CA ASN A 11 9.02 2.29 25.32
C ASN A 11 8.87 3.34 24.20
N PHE A 12 7.73 4.04 24.14
CA PHE A 12 7.56 5.16 23.20
C PHE A 12 8.56 6.28 23.42
N LEU A 13 8.91 6.59 24.67
CA LEU A 13 9.93 7.59 24.99
C LEU A 13 11.31 7.20 24.41
N GLU A 14 11.67 5.93 24.50
CA GLU A 14 12.91 5.45 23.88
C GLU A 14 12.87 5.54 22.36
N LEU A 15 11.72 5.33 21.74
CA LEU A 15 11.52 5.39 20.28
C LEU A 15 11.29 6.83 19.75
N SER A 16 11.07 7.83 20.61
CA SER A 16 10.84 9.22 20.19
C SER A 16 12.10 9.96 19.70
N SER A 17 13.29 9.38 19.86
CA SER A 17 14.55 9.97 19.41
C SER A 17 14.90 9.58 17.99
N GLN A 18 15.09 10.56 17.11
CA GLN A 18 15.51 10.34 15.73
C GLN A 18 16.79 9.49 15.66
N GLN A 19 17.77 9.76 16.52
CA GLN A 19 19.06 9.04 16.52
C GLN A 19 18.86 7.56 16.94
N ARG A 20 18.03 7.29 17.95
CA ARG A 20 17.72 5.92 18.39
C ARG A 20 16.93 5.15 17.32
N LEU A 21 15.99 5.80 16.64
CA LEU A 21 15.31 5.19 15.49
C LEU A 21 16.29 4.81 14.38
N HIS A 22 17.23 5.69 14.04
CA HIS A 22 18.26 5.36 13.05
C HIS A 22 19.13 4.17 13.49
N ILE A 23 19.52 4.12 14.75
CA ILE A 23 20.30 2.97 15.31
C ILE A 23 19.51 1.67 15.13
N ILE A 24 18.25 1.66 15.55
CA ILE A 24 17.37 0.49 15.48
C ILE A 24 17.25 0.00 14.02
N PHE A 25 16.94 0.90 13.07
CA PHE A 25 16.80 0.52 11.67
C PHE A 25 18.13 0.03 11.05
N ARG A 26 19.27 0.59 11.44
CA ARG A 26 20.58 0.06 11.02
C ARG A 26 20.86 -1.33 11.60
N LEU A 27 20.44 -1.58 12.85
CA LEU A 27 20.59 -2.90 13.48
C LEU A 27 19.63 -3.95 12.91
N LEU A 28 18.53 -3.55 12.24
CA LEU A 28 17.71 -4.47 11.43
C LEU A 28 18.48 -5.04 10.23
N GLU A 29 19.35 -4.22 9.63
CA GLU A 29 20.13 -4.64 8.46
C GLU A 29 21.31 -5.53 8.87
N LYS A 30 22.05 -5.14 9.91
CA LYS A 30 23.24 -5.87 10.40
C LYS A 30 23.61 -5.48 11.82
N LYS A 31 24.23 -6.43 12.56
CA LYS A 31 24.86 -6.14 13.85
C LYS A 31 26.00 -5.12 13.70
N SER A 32 26.18 -4.25 14.68
CA SER A 32 27.18 -3.18 14.63
C SER A 32 27.82 -2.90 15.99
N LYS A 33 29.06 -2.35 15.97
CA LYS A 33 29.72 -1.80 17.16
C LYS A 33 29.38 -0.32 17.30
N VAL A 34 29.45 0.21 18.53
CA VAL A 34 29.21 1.63 18.83
C VAL A 34 30.04 2.56 17.94
N THR A 35 31.33 2.24 17.74
CA THR A 35 32.27 3.05 16.94
C THR A 35 31.90 3.07 15.44
N SER A 36 31.45 1.94 14.89
CA SER A 36 30.98 1.86 13.52
C SER A 36 29.67 2.65 13.34
N MET A 37 28.74 2.49 14.27
CA MET A 37 27.47 3.22 14.27
C MET A 37 27.69 4.74 14.39
N ALA A 38 28.62 5.18 15.24
CA ALA A 38 28.96 6.60 15.37
C ALA A 38 29.45 7.19 14.04
N LYS A 39 30.31 6.45 13.32
CA LYS A 39 30.77 6.84 11.98
C LYS A 39 29.62 6.90 10.97
N ASP A 40 28.75 5.88 10.95
CA ASP A 40 27.61 5.80 10.01
C ASP A 40 26.59 6.93 10.23
N LEU A 41 26.42 7.37 11.48
CA LEU A 41 25.48 8.45 11.86
C LEU A 41 26.10 9.85 11.86
N GLY A 42 27.42 9.97 11.66
CA GLY A 42 28.12 11.25 11.79
C GLY A 42 28.05 11.84 13.22
N ALA A 43 27.92 10.98 14.23
CA ALA A 43 27.74 11.34 15.65
C ALA A 43 29.01 11.00 16.46
N THR A 44 29.10 11.54 17.69
CA THR A 44 30.19 11.17 18.57
C THR A 44 30.00 9.77 19.17
N VAL A 45 31.11 9.07 19.43
CA VAL A 45 31.07 7.73 20.06
C VAL A 45 30.33 7.79 21.41
N GLN A 46 30.50 8.87 22.17
CA GLN A 46 29.87 9.04 23.45
C GLN A 46 28.33 9.18 23.36
N GLU A 47 27.83 9.92 22.38
CA GLU A 47 26.38 10.05 22.13
C GLU A 47 25.76 8.72 21.72
N VAL A 48 26.42 8.03 20.79
CA VAL A 48 25.95 6.70 20.33
C VAL A 48 25.99 5.70 21.48
N HIS A 49 27.04 5.70 22.30
CA HIS A 49 27.13 4.83 23.46
C HIS A 49 25.94 5.04 24.43
N ARG A 50 25.59 6.30 24.74
CA ARG A 50 24.43 6.61 25.59
C ARG A 50 23.13 6.09 24.99
N ASN A 51 22.95 6.25 23.68
CA ASN A 51 21.77 5.75 23.00
C ASN A 51 21.69 4.22 22.97
N PHE A 52 22.84 3.54 22.81
CA PHE A 52 22.90 2.08 22.90
C PHE A 52 22.55 1.61 24.32
N ALA A 53 23.09 2.23 25.36
CA ALA A 53 22.75 1.89 26.74
C ALA A 53 21.23 2.01 26.99
N ARG A 54 20.62 3.11 26.59
CA ARG A 54 19.17 3.29 26.74
C ARG A 54 18.34 2.25 25.99
N LEU A 55 18.75 1.88 24.76
CA LEU A 55 18.06 0.85 23.98
C LEU A 55 18.26 -0.54 24.57
N GLU A 56 19.43 -0.80 25.17
CA GLU A 56 19.73 -2.06 25.88
C GLU A 56 18.91 -2.14 27.18
N ASP A 57 18.87 -1.08 27.98
CA ASP A 57 18.04 -0.98 29.20
C ASP A 57 16.55 -1.17 28.89
N GLY A 58 16.07 -0.63 27.75
CA GLY A 58 14.70 -0.83 27.25
C GLY A 58 14.46 -2.21 26.60
N GLY A 59 15.47 -3.09 26.56
CA GLY A 59 15.36 -4.45 26.01
C GLY A 59 15.26 -4.54 24.49
N PHE A 60 15.48 -3.45 23.75
CA PHE A 60 15.41 -3.44 22.28
C PHE A 60 16.62 -4.11 21.62
N ILE A 61 17.78 -3.97 22.23
CA ILE A 61 19.06 -4.48 21.70
C ILE A 61 19.80 -5.28 22.77
N THR A 62 20.76 -6.08 22.32
CA THR A 62 21.66 -6.85 23.20
C THR A 62 23.06 -6.84 22.63
N LYS A 63 24.06 -6.95 23.50
CA LYS A 63 25.48 -6.99 23.18
C LYS A 63 26.01 -8.42 23.22
N ASP A 64 26.77 -8.84 22.20
CA ASP A 64 27.48 -10.12 22.21
C ASP A 64 28.90 -10.00 22.84
N MET A 65 29.56 -11.15 23.02
CA MET A 65 30.91 -11.22 23.62
C MET A 65 32.00 -10.50 22.79
N ASP A 66 31.78 -10.32 21.49
CA ASP A 66 32.66 -9.62 20.58
C ASP A 66 32.43 -8.11 20.54
N GLY A 67 31.43 -7.62 21.33
CA GLY A 67 31.09 -6.22 21.45
C GLY A 67 30.18 -5.70 20.33
N TYR A 68 29.56 -6.59 19.55
CA TYR A 68 28.53 -6.21 18.60
C TYR A 68 27.16 -6.15 19.26
N TYR A 69 26.39 -5.17 18.86
CA TYR A 69 24.99 -5.05 19.23
C TYR A 69 24.09 -5.54 18.11
N SER A 70 23.00 -6.18 18.49
CA SER A 70 21.93 -6.65 17.59
C SER A 70 20.57 -6.44 18.24
N LEU A 71 19.50 -6.41 17.45
CA LEU A 71 18.15 -6.38 17.99
C LEU A 71 17.79 -7.69 18.69
N THR A 72 17.16 -7.57 19.84
CA THR A 72 16.46 -8.69 20.50
C THR A 72 15.24 -9.12 19.69
N THR A 73 14.61 -10.23 20.04
CA THR A 73 13.31 -10.63 19.46
C THR A 73 12.26 -9.54 19.73
N TYR A 74 12.25 -8.99 20.95
CA TYR A 74 11.37 -7.87 21.31
C TYR A 74 11.62 -6.65 20.41
N GLY A 75 12.87 -6.21 20.30
CA GLY A 75 13.24 -5.09 19.43
C GLY A 75 12.83 -5.28 17.98
N LYS A 76 13.04 -6.47 17.41
CA LYS A 76 12.60 -6.81 16.04
C LYS A 76 11.07 -6.73 15.89
N THR A 77 10.34 -7.24 16.88
CA THR A 77 8.87 -7.22 16.85
C THR A 77 8.33 -5.80 16.92
N ILE A 78 8.86 -4.96 17.82
CA ILE A 78 8.48 -3.53 17.89
C ILE A 78 8.81 -2.82 16.58
N CYS A 79 10.00 -3.07 16.01
CA CYS A 79 10.38 -2.48 14.71
C CYS A 79 9.41 -2.84 13.58
N SER A 80 8.83 -4.03 13.60
CA SER A 80 7.85 -4.44 12.58
C SER A 80 6.55 -3.64 12.61
N GLN A 81 6.25 -2.95 13.71
CA GLN A 81 5.06 -2.08 13.85
C GLN A 81 5.34 -0.63 13.44
N MET A 82 6.60 -0.21 13.42
CA MET A 82 6.98 1.18 13.13
C MET A 82 6.66 1.66 11.70
N PRO A 83 6.77 0.85 10.64
CA PRO A 83 6.48 1.30 9.28
C PRO A 83 5.10 1.92 9.14
N SER A 84 4.08 1.42 9.86
CA SER A 84 2.72 1.98 9.85
C SER A 84 2.69 3.39 10.45
N ILE A 85 3.36 3.60 11.58
CA ILE A 85 3.45 4.92 12.23
C ILE A 85 4.23 5.91 11.36
N ILE A 86 5.33 5.45 10.75
CA ILE A 86 6.18 6.26 9.86
C ILE A 86 5.37 6.68 8.61
N PHE A 87 4.68 5.75 7.96
CA PHE A 87 3.84 6.04 6.80
C PHE A 87 2.77 7.09 7.11
N LEU A 88 2.05 6.92 8.22
CA LEU A 88 1.02 7.87 8.65
C LEU A 88 1.62 9.24 8.97
N SER A 89 2.77 9.29 9.65
CA SER A 89 3.45 10.54 9.97
C SER A 89 3.93 11.29 8.72
N GLN A 90 4.47 10.57 7.74
CA GLN A 90 4.92 11.15 6.47
C GLN A 90 3.76 11.66 5.61
N ASN A 91 2.61 11.01 5.70
CA ASN A 91 1.42 11.33 4.91
C ASN A 91 0.31 12.00 5.72
N ARG A 92 0.67 12.66 6.85
CA ARG A 92 -0.30 13.31 7.73
C ARG A 92 -1.21 14.28 6.97
N LYS A 93 -0.66 15.12 6.09
CA LYS A 93 -1.43 16.10 5.31
C LYS A 93 -2.44 15.43 4.37
N TYR A 94 -2.10 14.28 3.80
CA TYR A 94 -3.02 13.51 2.99
C TYR A 94 -4.21 13.01 3.83
N PHE A 95 -3.94 12.51 5.03
CA PHE A 95 -4.97 12.00 5.94
C PHE A 95 -5.72 13.11 6.75
N GLU A 96 -5.42 14.39 6.53
CA GLU A 96 -6.29 15.50 6.97
C GLU A 96 -7.56 15.58 6.10
N ASP A 97 -7.46 15.22 4.80
CA ASP A 97 -8.54 15.30 3.82
C ASP A 97 -9.06 13.92 3.36
N HIS A 98 -8.43 12.83 3.82
CA HIS A 98 -8.75 11.45 3.44
C HIS A 98 -8.93 10.56 4.67
N ASN A 99 -9.68 9.48 4.50
CA ASN A 99 -9.84 8.46 5.53
C ASN A 99 -9.65 7.05 4.94
N PHE A 100 -9.80 6.01 5.77
CA PHE A 100 -9.64 4.64 5.32
C PHE A 100 -10.93 4.00 4.79
N GLY A 101 -12.04 4.74 4.78
CA GLY A 101 -13.33 4.20 4.37
C GLY A 101 -13.72 2.95 5.16
N ASN A 102 -14.24 1.97 4.45
CA ASN A 102 -14.70 0.70 5.01
C ASN A 102 -13.62 -0.42 4.99
N ILE A 103 -12.34 -0.06 4.88
CA ILE A 103 -11.25 -1.03 4.90
C ILE A 103 -11.23 -1.82 6.23
N PRO A 104 -11.18 -3.15 6.21
CA PRO A 104 -11.00 -3.95 7.43
C PRO A 104 -9.73 -3.57 8.19
N SER A 105 -9.81 -3.55 9.53
CA SER A 105 -8.71 -3.16 10.42
C SER A 105 -7.40 -3.89 10.15
N LYS A 106 -7.45 -5.15 9.68
CA LYS A 106 -6.26 -5.93 9.30
C LYS A 106 -5.40 -5.26 8.20
N PHE A 107 -6.00 -4.47 7.31
CA PHE A 107 -5.27 -3.71 6.28
C PHE A 107 -4.71 -2.41 6.85
N ILE A 108 -5.47 -1.74 7.74
CA ILE A 108 -4.99 -0.53 8.43
C ILE A 108 -3.77 -0.86 9.30
N MET A 109 -3.79 -1.99 10.02
CA MET A 109 -2.64 -2.45 10.82
C MET A 109 -1.39 -2.73 9.96
N ARG A 110 -1.56 -3.04 8.68
CA ARG A 110 -0.49 -3.29 7.71
C ARG A 110 -0.18 -2.09 6.82
N ILE A 111 -0.71 -0.90 7.12
CA ILE A 111 -0.58 0.29 6.26
C ILE A 111 0.89 0.68 6.01
N GLY A 112 1.80 0.32 6.89
CA GLY A 112 3.23 0.50 6.72
C GLY A 112 3.83 -0.20 5.50
N GLN A 113 3.15 -1.20 4.93
CA GLN A 113 3.56 -1.83 3.68
C GLN A 113 3.48 -0.86 2.48
N LEU A 114 2.75 0.25 2.65
CA LEU A 114 2.66 1.32 1.64
C LEU A 114 3.80 2.36 1.75
N ALA A 115 4.71 2.24 2.70
CA ALA A 115 5.74 3.26 2.99
C ALA A 115 6.67 3.55 1.79
N ASN A 116 7.04 2.52 1.01
CA ASN A 116 7.91 2.67 -0.16
C ASN A 116 7.10 3.01 -1.41
N SER A 117 6.38 4.12 -1.38
CA SER A 117 5.51 4.55 -2.48
C SER A 117 5.78 5.98 -2.92
N THR A 118 5.39 6.29 -4.15
CA THR A 118 5.33 7.64 -4.68
C THR A 118 3.90 8.14 -4.58
N HIS A 119 3.71 9.30 -3.94
CA HIS A 119 2.42 9.97 -3.88
C HIS A 119 2.22 10.81 -5.15
N ILE A 120 1.24 10.47 -5.96
CA ILE A 120 0.91 11.13 -7.23
C ILE A 120 -0.32 12.00 -7.01
N LYS A 121 -0.19 13.31 -7.34
CA LYS A 121 -1.23 14.33 -7.19
C LYS A 121 -1.55 14.90 -8.56
N SER A 122 -2.35 14.26 -9.35
CA SER A 122 -2.88 14.78 -10.63
C SER A 122 -3.65 13.66 -11.35
N VAL A 123 -4.89 13.91 -11.71
CA VAL A 123 -5.70 12.98 -12.51
C VAL A 123 -4.99 12.56 -13.80
N VAL A 124 -4.35 13.49 -14.49
CA VAL A 124 -3.62 13.21 -15.75
C VAL A 124 -2.47 12.22 -15.49
N LYS A 125 -1.64 12.47 -14.48
CA LYS A 125 -0.53 11.56 -14.12
C LYS A 125 -1.04 10.20 -13.64
N ILE A 126 -2.16 10.16 -12.93
CA ILE A 126 -2.80 8.92 -12.48
C ILE A 126 -3.23 8.09 -13.69
N LEU A 127 -3.91 8.70 -14.66
CA LEU A 127 -4.34 8.00 -15.88
C LEU A 127 -3.14 7.53 -16.72
N GLU A 128 -2.07 8.31 -16.80
CA GLU A 128 -0.82 7.89 -17.45
C GLU A 128 -0.19 6.71 -16.73
N GLN A 129 -0.18 6.70 -15.39
CA GLN A 129 0.34 5.60 -14.59
C GLN A 129 -0.51 4.33 -14.76
N TRP A 130 -1.84 4.44 -14.78
CA TRP A 130 -2.71 3.29 -15.06
C TRP A 130 -2.45 2.72 -16.46
N LYS A 131 -2.32 3.57 -17.48
CA LYS A 131 -1.94 3.13 -18.83
C LYS A 131 -0.59 2.39 -18.84
N SER A 132 0.37 2.85 -18.01
CA SER A 132 1.65 2.17 -17.85
C SER A 132 1.48 0.79 -17.19
N ILE A 133 0.72 0.69 -16.09
CA ILE A 133 0.40 -0.58 -15.42
C ILE A 133 -0.22 -1.57 -16.42
N TYR A 134 -1.17 -1.14 -17.23
CA TYR A 134 -1.78 -2.01 -18.25
C TYR A 134 -0.77 -2.45 -19.30
N LYS A 135 0.01 -1.52 -19.83
CA LYS A 135 1.02 -1.81 -20.87
C LYS A 135 2.09 -2.80 -20.37
N ASN A 136 2.45 -2.74 -19.11
CA ASN A 136 3.52 -3.55 -18.51
C ASN A 136 3.03 -4.92 -18.01
N ALA A 137 1.71 -5.17 -17.99
CA ALA A 137 1.14 -6.42 -17.54
C ALA A 137 1.49 -7.57 -18.50
N ASP A 138 1.98 -8.69 -17.96
CA ASP A 138 2.28 -9.91 -18.72
C ASP A 138 1.40 -11.10 -18.29
N LYS A 139 0.89 -11.08 -17.04
CA LYS A 139 0.11 -12.17 -16.47
C LYS A 139 -1.32 -11.77 -16.16
N TYR A 140 -1.51 -10.66 -15.44
CA TYR A 140 -2.83 -10.20 -15.04
C TYR A 140 -2.91 -8.69 -14.85
N ILE A 141 -4.14 -8.17 -14.90
CA ILE A 141 -4.54 -6.85 -14.48
C ILE A 141 -5.70 -7.02 -13.51
N TYR A 142 -5.61 -6.43 -12.33
CA TYR A 142 -6.69 -6.41 -11.35
C TYR A 142 -7.08 -4.97 -11.02
N GLU A 143 -8.38 -4.71 -10.91
CA GLU A 143 -8.92 -3.37 -10.65
C GLU A 143 -10.10 -3.38 -9.69
N ILE A 144 -10.14 -2.35 -8.85
CA ILE A 144 -11.32 -1.93 -8.07
C ILE A 144 -11.55 -0.46 -8.42
N LEU A 145 -12.63 -0.15 -9.13
CA LEU A 145 -12.88 1.20 -9.65
C LEU A 145 -14.35 1.62 -9.48
N THR A 146 -14.57 2.92 -9.49
CA THR A 146 -15.89 3.57 -9.52
C THR A 146 -16.17 4.26 -10.84
N GLU A 147 -15.14 4.49 -11.65
CA GLU A 147 -15.24 5.12 -12.96
C GLU A 147 -14.31 4.42 -13.95
N ILE A 148 -14.69 4.39 -15.22
CA ILE A 148 -13.89 3.79 -16.28
C ILE A 148 -13.68 4.83 -17.39
N PRO A 149 -12.59 5.59 -17.38
CA PRO A 149 -12.25 6.50 -18.48
C PRO A 149 -12.13 5.74 -19.81
N LEU A 150 -12.69 6.28 -20.91
CA LEU A 150 -12.72 5.59 -22.21
C LEU A 150 -11.33 5.31 -22.77
N ASP A 151 -10.41 6.23 -22.56
CA ASP A 151 -9.05 6.18 -23.13
C ASP A 151 -8.12 5.14 -22.48
N ILE A 152 -8.55 4.51 -21.38
CA ILE A 152 -7.82 3.38 -20.77
C ILE A 152 -8.34 2.00 -21.24
N ILE A 153 -9.48 1.94 -21.92
CA ILE A 153 -10.10 0.67 -22.33
C ILE A 153 -9.29 -0.02 -23.43
N GLU A 154 -8.95 0.69 -24.51
CA GLU A 154 -8.23 0.09 -25.64
C GLU A 154 -6.83 -0.41 -25.28
N PRO A 155 -5.98 0.32 -24.54
CA PRO A 155 -4.69 -0.18 -24.06
C PRO A 155 -4.82 -1.47 -23.25
N LYS A 156 -5.84 -1.58 -22.42
CA LYS A 156 -6.15 -2.74 -21.59
C LYS A 156 -6.57 -3.93 -22.43
N VAL A 157 -7.54 -3.74 -23.36
CA VAL A 157 -8.02 -4.80 -24.25
C VAL A 157 -6.89 -5.38 -25.09
N LYS A 158 -5.97 -4.57 -25.61
CA LYS A 158 -4.79 -5.04 -26.35
C LYS A 158 -3.89 -6.00 -25.54
N ARG A 159 -3.87 -5.90 -24.23
CA ARG A 159 -3.12 -6.84 -23.37
C ARG A 159 -3.93 -8.12 -23.12
N ILE A 160 -5.23 -7.99 -22.89
CA ILE A 160 -6.12 -9.13 -22.69
C ILE A 160 -6.14 -10.02 -23.94
N GLU A 161 -6.16 -9.45 -25.15
CA GLU A 161 -6.05 -10.18 -26.42
C GLU A 161 -4.75 -10.98 -26.55
N LYS A 162 -3.69 -10.59 -25.84
CA LYS A 162 -2.41 -11.30 -25.75
C LYS A 162 -2.38 -12.38 -24.64
N GLY A 163 -3.52 -12.63 -23.99
CA GLY A 163 -3.65 -13.66 -22.95
C GLY A 163 -3.50 -13.17 -21.52
N VAL A 164 -3.34 -11.86 -21.29
CA VAL A 164 -3.32 -11.27 -19.94
C VAL A 164 -4.71 -11.41 -19.32
N LYS A 165 -4.82 -11.99 -18.13
CA LYS A 165 -6.09 -12.10 -17.38
C LYS A 165 -6.50 -10.74 -16.83
N PHE A 166 -7.78 -10.42 -16.94
CA PHE A 166 -8.32 -9.18 -16.41
C PHE A 166 -9.50 -9.46 -15.47
N ASN A 167 -9.31 -9.17 -14.20
CA ASN A 167 -10.34 -9.27 -13.18
C ASN A 167 -10.63 -7.89 -12.60
N TYR A 168 -11.88 -7.48 -12.59
CA TYR A 168 -12.23 -6.19 -12.03
C TYR A 168 -13.50 -6.20 -11.18
N ILE A 169 -13.52 -5.30 -10.21
CA ILE A 169 -14.66 -5.00 -9.36
C ILE A 169 -15.10 -3.58 -9.69
N LEU A 170 -16.36 -3.42 -10.04
CA LEU A 170 -16.95 -2.11 -10.33
C LEU A 170 -18.00 -1.77 -9.26
N SER A 171 -18.05 -0.50 -8.86
CA SER A 171 -19.14 -0.03 -8.01
C SER A 171 -20.49 -0.15 -8.72
N GLU A 172 -21.55 -0.49 -7.98
CA GLU A 172 -22.92 -0.41 -8.51
C GLU A 172 -23.32 1.03 -8.87
N SER A 173 -22.71 2.02 -8.21
CA SER A 173 -22.87 3.44 -8.50
C SER A 173 -21.90 3.98 -9.55
N ALA A 174 -21.16 3.11 -10.24
CA ALA A 174 -20.14 3.54 -11.16
C ALA A 174 -20.70 4.42 -12.29
N ILE A 175 -19.98 5.51 -12.55
CA ILE A 175 -20.26 6.40 -13.69
C ILE A 175 -19.71 5.77 -14.95
N ILE A 176 -20.60 5.45 -15.87
CA ILE A 176 -20.25 4.86 -17.17
C ILE A 176 -20.29 5.95 -18.24
N PRO A 177 -19.17 6.22 -18.91
CA PRO A 177 -19.12 7.25 -19.93
C PRO A 177 -19.91 6.82 -21.18
N LYS A 178 -20.63 7.78 -21.77
CA LYS A 178 -21.35 7.57 -23.04
C LYS A 178 -20.41 7.05 -24.10
N GLY A 179 -20.84 5.99 -24.81
CA GLY A 179 -20.02 5.39 -25.86
C GLY A 179 -19.17 4.19 -25.42
N ARG A 180 -19.07 3.89 -24.11
CA ARG A 180 -18.37 2.70 -23.61
C ARG A 180 -18.90 1.43 -24.28
N LYS A 181 -20.20 1.24 -24.33
CA LYS A 181 -20.83 0.05 -24.95
C LYS A 181 -20.42 -0.13 -26.41
N LYS A 182 -20.47 0.96 -27.21
CA LYS A 182 -20.04 0.92 -28.62
C LYS A 182 -18.55 0.57 -28.75
N LEU A 183 -17.70 1.12 -27.87
CA LEU A 183 -16.27 0.84 -27.87
C LEU A 183 -16.00 -0.64 -27.55
N LEU A 184 -16.63 -1.19 -26.52
CA LEU A 184 -16.49 -2.59 -26.14
C LEU A 184 -16.96 -3.53 -27.25
N GLN A 185 -18.08 -3.22 -27.93
CA GLN A 185 -18.55 -3.97 -29.09
C GLN A 185 -17.54 -3.94 -30.24
N LYS A 186 -16.98 -2.76 -30.57
CA LYS A 186 -15.92 -2.61 -31.58
C LYS A 186 -14.68 -3.45 -31.26
N LEU A 187 -14.36 -3.59 -29.98
CA LEU A 187 -13.19 -4.35 -29.49
C LEU A 187 -13.52 -5.85 -29.26
N ASN A 188 -14.70 -6.34 -29.64
CA ASN A 188 -15.14 -7.71 -29.42
C ASN A 188 -14.96 -8.19 -27.97
N TYR A 189 -15.24 -7.31 -27.00
CA TYR A 189 -14.96 -7.56 -25.59
C TYR A 189 -15.70 -8.78 -25.02
N ASP A 190 -16.91 -9.05 -25.51
CA ASP A 190 -17.71 -10.21 -25.09
C ASP A 190 -16.99 -11.55 -25.39
N LYS A 191 -16.27 -11.64 -26.51
CA LYS A 191 -15.45 -12.82 -26.81
C LYS A 191 -14.32 -13.04 -25.80
N LEU A 192 -13.80 -11.98 -25.19
CA LEU A 192 -12.77 -12.09 -24.16
C LEU A 192 -13.35 -12.63 -22.85
N ILE A 193 -14.58 -12.24 -22.53
CA ILE A 193 -15.34 -12.80 -21.40
C ILE A 193 -15.63 -14.29 -21.64
N GLU A 194 -16.15 -14.66 -22.80
CA GLU A 194 -16.43 -16.05 -23.16
C GLU A 194 -15.19 -16.95 -23.12
N LYS A 195 -14.02 -16.41 -23.44
CA LYS A 195 -12.73 -17.10 -23.32
C LYS A 195 -12.21 -17.22 -21.90
N GLY A 196 -12.90 -16.66 -20.90
CA GLY A 196 -12.44 -16.63 -19.51
C GLY A 196 -11.20 -15.78 -19.26
N LEU A 197 -10.90 -14.83 -20.15
CA LEU A 197 -9.81 -13.87 -19.98
C LEU A 197 -10.23 -12.65 -19.15
N VAL A 198 -11.54 -12.40 -19.08
CA VAL A 198 -12.13 -11.31 -18.32
C VAL A 198 -13.13 -11.87 -17.32
N GLU A 199 -12.89 -11.60 -16.06
CA GLU A 199 -13.84 -11.86 -14.99
C GLU A 199 -14.23 -10.55 -14.31
N ARG A 200 -15.49 -10.42 -13.91
CA ARG A 200 -16.03 -9.17 -13.37
C ARG A 200 -16.99 -9.40 -12.23
N LYS A 201 -16.89 -8.52 -11.25
CA LYS A 201 -17.77 -8.49 -10.09
C LYS A 201 -18.26 -7.08 -9.81
N MET A 202 -19.26 -6.97 -8.97
CA MET A 202 -19.78 -5.69 -8.50
C MET A 202 -19.77 -5.61 -6.97
N GLN A 203 -19.58 -4.41 -6.46
CA GLN A 203 -19.72 -4.11 -5.05
C GLN A 203 -20.58 -2.86 -4.85
N LYS A 204 -21.47 -2.91 -3.87
CA LYS A 204 -22.42 -1.82 -3.62
C LYS A 204 -21.73 -0.50 -3.29
N ASN A 205 -20.69 -0.55 -2.48
CA ASN A 205 -19.96 0.62 -2.03
C ASN A 205 -18.44 0.37 -2.18
N VAL A 206 -17.87 0.94 -3.23
CA VAL A 206 -16.42 0.96 -3.46
C VAL A 206 -15.90 2.32 -3.01
N GLN A 207 -15.03 2.34 -2.02
CA GLN A 207 -14.41 3.57 -1.50
C GLN A 207 -12.93 3.63 -1.82
N VAL A 208 -12.23 2.51 -1.76
CA VAL A 208 -10.80 2.43 -2.03
C VAL A 208 -10.57 1.87 -3.43
N LEU A 209 -9.81 2.59 -4.23
CA LEU A 209 -9.49 2.23 -5.61
C LEU A 209 -8.13 1.55 -5.66
N VAL A 210 -8.05 0.47 -6.42
CA VAL A 210 -6.80 -0.27 -6.62
C VAL A 210 -6.67 -0.64 -8.09
N VAL A 211 -5.48 -0.43 -8.66
CA VAL A 211 -5.10 -0.95 -9.98
C VAL A 211 -3.72 -1.59 -9.87
N LEU A 212 -3.59 -2.84 -10.31
CA LEU A 212 -2.31 -3.56 -10.23
C LEU A 212 -2.14 -4.57 -11.38
N ASN A 213 -0.90 -4.86 -11.65
CA ASN A 213 -0.46 -6.04 -12.41
C ASN A 213 0.52 -6.86 -11.54
N GLU A 214 1.20 -7.84 -12.06
CA GLU A 214 2.15 -8.68 -11.30
C GLU A 214 3.46 -7.99 -10.90
N LYS A 215 3.69 -6.73 -11.29
CA LYS A 215 4.95 -5.99 -11.07
C LYS A 215 4.78 -4.72 -10.26
N GLU A 216 3.62 -4.11 -10.36
CA GLU A 216 3.39 -2.76 -9.86
C GLU A 216 1.92 -2.58 -9.45
N ALA A 217 1.69 -1.69 -8.50
CA ALA A 217 0.36 -1.42 -7.98
C ALA A 217 0.17 0.06 -7.63
N CYS A 218 -1.09 0.47 -7.59
CA CYS A 218 -1.49 1.74 -6.99
C CYS A 218 -2.75 1.60 -6.15
N VAL A 219 -2.90 2.49 -5.19
CA VAL A 219 -4.06 2.58 -4.29
C VAL A 219 -4.42 4.04 -4.05
N SER A 220 -5.72 4.33 -4.03
CA SER A 220 -6.28 5.62 -3.63
C SER A 220 -7.30 5.41 -2.52
N PHE A 221 -7.24 6.23 -1.48
CA PHE A 221 -8.19 6.20 -0.36
C PHE A 221 -9.28 7.23 -0.58
N PRO A 222 -10.47 7.04 0.02
CA PRO A 222 -11.57 7.99 -0.12
C PRO A 222 -11.26 9.32 0.58
N ASN A 223 -11.94 10.37 0.14
CA ASN A 223 -11.92 11.66 0.82
C ASN A 223 -12.53 11.59 2.23
N ILE A 224 -12.56 12.70 2.95
CA ILE A 224 -13.05 12.74 4.34
C ILE A 224 -14.54 12.39 4.45
N GLU A 225 -15.32 12.62 3.41
CA GLU A 225 -16.73 12.26 3.30
C GLU A 225 -16.94 10.77 2.98
N GLY A 226 -15.87 10.04 2.71
CA GLY A 226 -15.92 8.61 2.34
C GLY A 226 -16.23 8.38 0.87
N GLU A 227 -16.17 9.40 0.02
CA GLU A 227 -16.34 9.26 -1.42
C GLU A 227 -15.02 8.82 -2.08
N PRO A 228 -15.06 7.92 -3.06
CA PRO A 228 -13.87 7.49 -3.77
C PRO A 228 -13.23 8.64 -4.53
N GLU A 229 -11.90 8.73 -4.46
CA GLU A 229 -11.16 9.82 -5.04
C GLU A 229 -10.11 9.35 -6.06
N MET A 230 -10.00 10.08 -7.19
CA MET A 230 -9.07 9.80 -8.27
C MET A 230 -8.09 10.95 -8.54
N THR A 231 -7.97 11.93 -7.64
CA THR A 231 -7.08 13.07 -7.81
C THR A 231 -5.70 12.84 -7.21
N GLU A 232 -5.62 11.95 -6.22
CA GLU A 232 -4.39 11.56 -5.53
C GLU A 232 -4.33 10.04 -5.38
N MET A 233 -3.11 9.46 -5.53
CA MET A 233 -2.90 8.04 -5.28
C MET A 233 -1.47 7.74 -4.83
N PHE A 234 -1.27 6.61 -4.19
CA PHE A 234 0.03 6.00 -3.92
C PHE A 234 0.34 4.95 -4.99
N TYR A 235 1.57 4.97 -5.50
CA TYR A 235 2.06 4.01 -6.50
C TYR A 235 3.40 3.43 -6.08
N SER A 236 3.62 2.15 -6.33
CA SER A 236 4.92 1.51 -6.10
C SER A 236 5.12 0.23 -6.92
N THR A 237 6.40 -0.12 -7.08
CA THR A 237 6.88 -1.44 -7.52
C THR A 237 7.44 -2.27 -6.35
N ASP A 238 7.34 -1.76 -5.12
CA ASP A 238 7.80 -2.47 -3.92
C ASP A 238 6.96 -3.72 -3.68
N PRO A 239 7.58 -4.89 -3.40
CA PRO A 239 6.84 -6.14 -3.19
C PRO A 239 5.85 -6.10 -2.03
N MET A 240 6.15 -5.39 -0.93
CA MET A 240 5.25 -5.28 0.22
C MET A 240 4.03 -4.43 -0.09
N PHE A 241 4.23 -3.32 -0.81
CA PHE A 241 3.14 -2.48 -1.33
C PHE A 241 2.24 -3.28 -2.26
N HIS A 242 2.84 -4.01 -3.18
CA HIS A 242 2.13 -4.85 -4.14
C HIS A 242 1.31 -5.94 -3.42
N GLU A 243 1.90 -6.61 -2.44
CA GLU A 243 1.22 -7.64 -1.63
C GLU A 243 0.00 -7.06 -0.91
N TRP A 244 0.12 -5.86 -0.30
CA TRP A 244 -1.00 -5.20 0.35
C TRP A 244 -2.16 -4.94 -0.63
N CYS A 245 -1.86 -4.39 -1.81
CA CYS A 245 -2.86 -4.11 -2.85
C CYS A 245 -3.51 -5.40 -3.37
N LEU A 246 -2.72 -6.45 -3.61
CA LEU A 246 -3.19 -7.75 -4.07
C LEU A 246 -4.09 -8.44 -3.04
N ASP A 247 -3.71 -8.41 -1.77
CA ASP A 247 -4.51 -8.97 -0.68
C ASP A 247 -5.83 -8.20 -0.52
N TYR A 248 -5.79 -6.86 -0.63
CA TYR A 248 -7.00 -6.05 -0.57
C TYR A 248 -7.92 -6.34 -1.77
N PHE A 249 -7.38 -6.44 -2.98
CA PHE A 249 -8.15 -6.86 -4.15
C PHE A 249 -8.79 -8.23 -3.94
N ARG A 250 -8.04 -9.24 -3.50
CA ARG A 250 -8.54 -10.60 -3.25
C ARG A 250 -9.64 -10.60 -2.20
N TYR A 251 -9.43 -9.92 -1.09
CA TYR A 251 -10.45 -9.77 -0.05
C TYR A 251 -11.74 -9.19 -0.63
N THR A 252 -11.65 -8.06 -1.32
CA THR A 252 -12.80 -7.39 -1.93
C THR A 252 -13.45 -8.27 -3.00
N TRP A 253 -12.66 -9.03 -3.76
CA TRP A 253 -13.16 -9.98 -4.76
C TRP A 253 -14.05 -11.06 -4.16
N TYR A 254 -13.69 -11.62 -3.01
CA TYR A 254 -14.50 -12.63 -2.32
C TYR A 254 -15.78 -12.05 -1.75
N GLU A 255 -15.74 -10.82 -1.26
CA GLU A 255 -16.92 -10.12 -0.71
C GLU A 255 -17.85 -9.53 -1.79
N SER A 256 -17.42 -9.52 -3.07
CA SER A 256 -18.17 -8.90 -4.17
C SER A 256 -19.18 -9.84 -4.80
N GLU A 257 -20.28 -9.26 -5.29
CA GLU A 257 -21.37 -9.97 -5.95
C GLU A 257 -21.10 -10.22 -7.44
N ILE A 258 -21.93 -11.07 -8.05
CA ILE A 258 -21.91 -11.32 -9.50
C ILE A 258 -22.24 -10.02 -10.23
N PHE A 259 -21.49 -9.76 -11.30
CA PHE A 259 -21.66 -8.57 -12.13
C PHE A 259 -23.03 -8.55 -12.82
N GLN A 260 -23.72 -7.39 -12.73
CA GLN A 260 -25.05 -7.17 -13.30
C GLN A 260 -25.00 -5.92 -14.18
N GLU A 261 -25.01 -6.12 -15.51
CA GLU A 261 -24.92 -5.04 -16.50
C GLU A 261 -26.07 -4.02 -16.36
N ASN A 262 -27.27 -4.47 -15.98
CA ASN A 262 -28.45 -3.64 -15.81
C ASN A 262 -28.39 -2.66 -14.63
N LYS A 263 -27.45 -2.84 -13.72
CA LYS A 263 -27.21 -1.89 -12.61
C LYS A 263 -26.34 -0.69 -13.03
N LEU A 264 -25.64 -0.78 -14.17
CA LEU A 264 -24.81 0.31 -14.67
C LEU A 264 -25.66 1.47 -15.18
N ARG A 265 -25.35 2.69 -14.75
CA ARG A 265 -25.99 3.92 -15.20
C ARG A 265 -25.10 4.61 -16.24
N GLU A 266 -25.63 4.81 -17.47
CA GLU A 266 -24.99 5.63 -18.52
C GLU A 266 -25.41 7.09 -18.40
#